data_7452f655751f21834335b481fd548295
#
_entry.id   7452f655751f21834335b481fd548295
#
_cell.length_a   1.000
_cell.length_b   1.000
_cell.length_c   1.000
_cell.angle_alpha   90.00
_cell.angle_beta   90.00
_cell.angle_gamma   90.00
#
_symmetry.space_group_name_H-M   'P 1'
#
loop_
_entity.id
_entity.type
_entity.pdbx_description
1 polymer ?
#
loop_
_entity_poly.entity_id
_entity_poly.type
_entity_poly.pdbx_seq_one_letter_code
_entity_poly.pdbx_strand_id
1 'polypeptide(L)'
;MTSVTTPITFTELGLITPLLARLAELKYQQPTPIQAQAIPSILAGRDLIAGANTGSGKTATFALPLLQKLRADISSGRKSGQGNFVSELILVPTRELAKQVADNIKSYAVHFNGEIKTVAVFGGVSVNKQMLALRGGTDILVATPGRLLDLISSNAIKLDRVKTLVLDEADRMLSLGFTEELSALFALLPKKKQILLFSATFPEQVKLLTQELLNNPIEIQLQSADVSTLVQRVFTVNKGEKTAVLAHLINQEQWRQALIFVNAKHHCEHLAEKLAKRGITAAVFHGDKGQSERSRVLDGFKTGEIDVLIATDIAARGLDIEKLPVVINFNLPRSPADYMHRIGRSGRAGEVGLAISLIDHEDYHHFKVIEKKNKIWLEREQIAGFEVDEISDESILAAAKPMAKPEGSGKKKRKKKKTINADIWAGCSDSD
;
A
#
# COMPACT_ATOMS: atom_id res chain seq x y z
N MET A 1 39.81 -8.29 5.99
CA MET A 1 39.75 -7.38 4.81
C MET A 1 38.31 -7.17 4.48
N THR A 2 37.73 -6.09 4.97
CA THR A 2 36.37 -5.67 4.64
C THR A 2 36.39 -5.08 3.24
N SER A 3 35.83 -5.81 2.26
CA SER A 3 35.64 -5.29 0.91
C SER A 3 34.71 -4.07 0.99
N VAL A 4 35.28 -2.90 0.78
CA VAL A 4 34.53 -1.65 0.58
C VAL A 4 33.84 -1.81 -0.79
N THR A 5 32.62 -2.30 -0.79
CA THR A 5 31.78 -2.28 -1.99
C THR A 5 31.46 -0.83 -2.29
N THR A 6 32.03 -0.30 -3.37
CA THR A 6 31.71 1.03 -3.89
C THR A 6 30.19 1.12 -4.08
N PRO A 7 29.51 2.15 -3.58
CA PRO A 7 28.07 2.25 -3.73
C PRO A 7 27.70 2.41 -5.21
N ILE A 8 26.80 1.55 -5.68
CA ILE A 8 26.29 1.58 -7.07
C ILE A 8 25.60 2.92 -7.31
N THR A 9 25.85 3.53 -8.47
CA THR A 9 25.23 4.79 -8.90
C THR A 9 24.07 4.56 -9.87
N PHE A 10 23.17 5.53 -10.04
CA PHE A 10 22.08 5.44 -11.03
C PHE A 10 22.60 5.33 -12.47
N THR A 11 23.78 5.88 -12.77
CA THR A 11 24.43 5.78 -14.08
C THR A 11 24.78 4.33 -14.41
N GLU A 12 25.25 3.56 -13.42
CA GLU A 12 25.61 2.14 -13.59
C GLU A 12 24.39 1.25 -13.78
N LEU A 13 23.18 1.72 -13.46
CA LEU A 13 21.94 0.98 -13.71
C LEU A 13 21.49 1.03 -15.18
N GLY A 14 22.18 1.76 -16.05
CA GLY A 14 21.86 1.85 -17.47
C GLY A 14 20.71 2.81 -17.79
N LEU A 15 20.43 3.78 -16.91
CA LEU A 15 19.42 4.81 -17.15
C LEU A 15 19.92 5.88 -18.12
N ILE A 16 19.03 6.37 -19.01
CA ILE A 16 19.33 7.42 -19.99
C ILE A 16 19.50 8.79 -19.33
N THR A 17 20.29 9.65 -19.99
CA THR A 17 20.64 11.01 -19.48
C THR A 17 19.45 11.85 -19.01
N PRO A 18 18.29 11.93 -19.70
CA PRO A 18 17.15 12.71 -19.21
C PRO A 18 16.61 12.24 -17.85
N LEU A 19 16.60 10.94 -17.60
CA LEU A 19 16.20 10.39 -16.31
C LEU A 19 17.23 10.66 -15.22
N LEU A 20 18.53 10.52 -15.54
CA LEU A 20 19.61 10.84 -14.61
C LEU A 20 19.58 12.29 -14.19
N ALA A 21 19.39 13.23 -15.14
CA ALA A 21 19.26 14.65 -14.85
C ALA A 21 18.08 14.91 -13.91
N ARG A 22 16.93 14.27 -14.19
CA ARG A 22 15.75 14.43 -13.33
C ARG A 22 15.95 13.87 -11.92
N LEU A 23 16.62 12.75 -11.78
CA LEU A 23 16.93 12.18 -10.47
C LEU A 23 17.87 13.09 -9.65
N ALA A 24 18.82 13.74 -10.30
CA ALA A 24 19.71 14.71 -9.66
C ALA A 24 18.92 15.96 -9.16
N GLU A 25 18.00 16.50 -9.96
CA GLU A 25 17.09 17.58 -9.55
C GLU A 25 16.22 17.20 -8.35
N LEU A 26 15.74 15.95 -8.32
CA LEU A 26 14.96 15.41 -7.22
C LEU A 26 15.83 15.00 -6.00
N LYS A 27 17.13 15.27 -6.05
CA LYS A 27 18.13 14.97 -5.00
C LYS A 27 18.23 13.47 -4.67
N TYR A 28 18.00 12.60 -5.65
CA TYR A 28 18.27 11.17 -5.52
C TYR A 28 19.77 10.94 -5.66
N GLN A 29 20.45 10.71 -4.55
CA GLN A 29 21.91 10.55 -4.52
C GLN A 29 22.35 9.16 -4.96
N GLN A 30 21.71 8.14 -4.43
CA GLN A 30 22.06 6.73 -4.66
C GLN A 30 20.78 5.90 -4.84
N PRO A 31 20.84 4.84 -5.67
CA PRO A 31 19.73 3.90 -5.78
C PRO A 31 19.54 3.13 -4.47
N THR A 32 18.28 2.94 -4.11
CA THR A 32 17.95 2.04 -2.99
C THR A 32 18.29 0.59 -3.36
N PRO A 33 18.42 -0.33 -2.38
CA PRO A 33 18.74 -1.72 -2.67
C PRO A 33 17.81 -2.39 -3.67
N ILE A 34 16.49 -2.08 -3.64
CA ILE A 34 15.55 -2.63 -4.62
C ILE A 34 15.77 -2.04 -6.02
N GLN A 35 16.07 -0.75 -6.11
CA GLN A 35 16.35 -0.09 -7.39
C GLN A 35 17.62 -0.66 -8.04
N ALA A 36 18.67 -0.83 -7.26
CA ALA A 36 19.93 -1.39 -7.74
C ALA A 36 19.80 -2.80 -8.31
N GLN A 37 18.98 -3.65 -7.69
CA GLN A 37 18.79 -5.03 -8.11
C GLN A 37 17.75 -5.18 -9.24
N ALA A 38 16.66 -4.41 -9.17
CA ALA A 38 15.52 -4.62 -10.05
C ALA A 38 15.61 -3.84 -11.37
N ILE A 39 16.11 -2.58 -11.37
CA ILE A 39 16.15 -1.75 -12.58
C ILE A 39 16.85 -2.43 -13.77
N PRO A 40 18.05 -3.01 -13.62
CA PRO A 40 18.72 -3.70 -14.72
C PRO A 40 17.89 -4.88 -15.27
N SER A 41 17.28 -5.65 -14.39
CA SER A 41 16.44 -6.80 -14.74
C SER A 41 15.17 -6.39 -15.50
N ILE A 42 14.55 -5.29 -15.08
CA ILE A 42 13.37 -4.73 -15.76
C ILE A 42 13.76 -4.22 -17.17
N LEU A 43 14.88 -3.53 -17.30
CA LEU A 43 15.39 -3.05 -18.59
C LEU A 43 15.72 -4.22 -19.54
N ALA A 44 16.20 -5.34 -19.00
CA ALA A 44 16.46 -6.57 -19.75
C ALA A 44 15.17 -7.33 -20.17
N GLY A 45 13.97 -6.82 -19.79
CA GLY A 45 12.70 -7.44 -20.16
C GLY A 45 12.32 -8.68 -19.35
N ARG A 46 12.98 -8.94 -18.21
CA ARG A 46 12.71 -10.10 -17.33
C ARG A 46 11.50 -9.83 -16.45
N ASP A 47 10.73 -10.88 -16.19
CA ASP A 47 9.70 -10.86 -15.16
C ASP A 47 10.33 -10.73 -13.76
N LEU A 48 9.64 -10.08 -12.84
CA LEU A 48 10.17 -9.76 -11.52
C LEU A 48 9.14 -10.02 -10.41
N ILE A 49 9.61 -10.62 -9.32
CA ILE A 49 8.93 -10.64 -8.02
C ILE A 49 9.79 -9.85 -7.04
N ALA A 50 9.24 -8.79 -6.48
CA ALA A 50 9.96 -7.95 -5.54
C ALA A 50 9.23 -7.85 -4.19
N GLY A 51 9.86 -8.41 -3.16
CA GLY A 51 9.45 -8.27 -1.76
C GLY A 51 10.03 -6.99 -1.17
N ALA A 52 9.19 -5.95 -1.03
CA ALA A 52 9.66 -4.68 -0.48
C ALA A 52 8.53 -3.90 0.20
N ASN A 53 8.84 -3.29 1.32
CA ASN A 53 7.93 -2.45 2.09
C ASN A 53 7.63 -1.12 1.36
N THR A 54 6.59 -0.41 1.79
CA THR A 54 6.36 1.00 1.38
C THR A 54 7.60 1.84 1.71
N GLY A 55 7.90 2.88 0.90
CA GLY A 55 9.05 3.76 1.08
C GLY A 55 10.41 3.17 0.72
N SER A 56 10.49 1.94 0.22
CA SER A 56 11.74 1.35 -0.29
C SER A 56 12.17 1.88 -1.67
N GLY A 57 11.36 2.75 -2.29
CA GLY A 57 11.63 3.29 -3.63
C GLY A 57 11.01 2.47 -4.77
N LYS A 58 10.02 1.60 -4.50
CA LYS A 58 9.35 0.73 -5.51
C LYS A 58 8.84 1.51 -6.73
N THR A 59 8.20 2.64 -6.52
CA THR A 59 7.63 3.42 -7.64
C THR A 59 8.70 3.82 -8.64
N ALA A 60 9.83 4.36 -8.20
CA ALA A 60 10.95 4.67 -9.09
C ALA A 60 11.56 3.41 -9.73
N THR A 61 11.57 2.29 -9.01
CA THR A 61 12.10 1.01 -9.49
C THR A 61 11.44 0.54 -10.79
N PHE A 62 10.11 0.65 -10.90
CA PHE A 62 9.42 0.29 -12.14
C PHE A 62 9.22 1.48 -13.08
N ALA A 63 8.96 2.67 -12.57
CA ALA A 63 8.64 3.83 -13.39
C ALA A 63 9.80 4.26 -14.31
N LEU A 64 11.03 4.31 -13.78
CA LEU A 64 12.21 4.72 -14.55
C LEU A 64 12.47 3.81 -15.77
N PRO A 65 12.53 2.47 -15.62
CA PRO A 65 12.68 1.58 -16.78
C PRO A 65 11.52 1.66 -17.77
N LEU A 66 10.26 1.78 -17.29
CA LEU A 66 9.11 1.91 -18.18
C LEU A 66 9.20 3.19 -19.03
N LEU A 67 9.53 4.32 -18.41
CA LEU A 67 9.75 5.58 -19.11
C LEU A 67 10.86 5.47 -20.15
N GLN A 68 11.97 4.81 -19.83
CA GLN A 68 13.09 4.58 -20.75
C GLN A 68 12.66 3.73 -21.96
N LYS A 69 11.94 2.63 -21.74
CA LYS A 69 11.43 1.77 -22.80
C LYS A 69 10.47 2.53 -23.73
N LEU A 70 9.54 3.28 -23.16
CA LEU A 70 8.61 4.10 -23.93
C LEU A 70 9.33 5.16 -24.75
N ARG A 71 10.34 5.80 -24.19
CA ARG A 71 11.15 6.79 -24.91
C ARG A 71 11.89 6.15 -26.11
N ALA A 72 12.45 4.96 -25.95
CA ALA A 72 13.06 4.22 -27.03
C ALA A 72 12.06 3.86 -28.12
N ASP A 73 10.85 3.41 -27.76
CA ASP A 73 9.76 3.13 -28.69
C ASP A 73 9.36 4.37 -29.51
N ILE A 74 9.21 5.54 -28.86
CA ILE A 74 8.85 6.80 -29.51
C ILE A 74 9.97 7.22 -30.46
N SER A 75 11.23 7.11 -30.05
CA SER A 75 12.38 7.41 -30.91
C SER A 75 12.49 6.51 -32.15
N SER A 76 11.97 5.27 -32.05
CA SER A 76 11.90 4.34 -33.18
C SER A 76 10.68 4.54 -34.09
N GLY A 77 9.89 5.60 -33.89
CA GLY A 77 8.77 5.97 -34.74
C GLY A 77 7.39 5.58 -34.23
N ARG A 78 7.27 5.03 -33.04
CA ARG A 78 5.96 4.83 -32.40
C ARG A 78 5.35 6.18 -32.07
N LYS A 79 4.13 6.43 -32.56
CA LYS A 79 3.36 7.60 -32.18
C LYS A 79 2.59 7.32 -30.88
N SER A 80 2.78 8.16 -29.85
CA SER A 80 1.93 8.17 -28.68
C SER A 80 0.48 8.52 -29.06
N GLY A 81 -0.51 7.91 -28.41
CA GLY A 81 -1.91 8.30 -28.56
C GLY A 81 -2.62 7.83 -29.84
N GLN A 82 -2.18 6.77 -30.49
CA GLN A 82 -2.91 6.19 -31.63
C GLN A 82 -3.93 5.13 -31.18
N GLY A 83 -5.22 5.46 -31.26
CA GLY A 83 -6.33 4.59 -30.83
C GLY A 83 -6.47 4.53 -29.30
N ASN A 84 -7.46 3.79 -28.82
CA ASN A 84 -7.74 3.67 -27.38
C ASN A 84 -6.95 2.52 -26.73
N PHE A 85 -5.61 2.55 -26.84
CA PHE A 85 -4.73 1.49 -26.34
C PHE A 85 -3.87 1.95 -25.19
N VAL A 86 -3.38 0.98 -24.40
CA VAL A 86 -2.41 1.13 -23.31
C VAL A 86 -1.15 0.36 -23.66
N SER A 87 0.02 0.92 -23.34
CA SER A 87 1.30 0.21 -23.47
C SER A 87 1.81 -0.37 -22.17
N GLU A 88 1.75 0.43 -21.10
CA GLU A 88 2.20 0.03 -19.78
C GLU A 88 1.03 0.16 -18.80
N LEU A 89 0.64 -0.96 -18.20
CA LEU A 89 -0.47 -1.02 -17.23
C LEU A 89 0.08 -1.22 -15.82
N ILE A 90 -0.34 -0.37 -14.91
CA ILE A 90 0.01 -0.46 -13.48
C ILE A 90 -1.28 -0.61 -12.69
N LEU A 91 -1.46 -1.75 -12.04
CA LEU A 91 -2.59 -2.01 -11.15
C LEU A 91 -2.20 -1.73 -9.70
N VAL A 92 -3.06 -1.01 -9.01
CA VAL A 92 -2.87 -0.59 -7.62
C VAL A 92 -4.17 -0.77 -6.83
N PRO A 93 -4.11 -1.02 -5.51
CA PRO A 93 -5.30 -1.32 -4.71
C PRO A 93 -6.19 -0.11 -4.40
N THR A 94 -5.63 1.12 -4.37
CA THR A 94 -6.35 2.30 -3.88
C THR A 94 -6.29 3.48 -4.84
N ARG A 95 -7.26 4.39 -4.71
CA ARG A 95 -7.37 5.62 -5.50
C ARG A 95 -6.20 6.56 -5.27
N GLU A 96 -5.81 6.69 -4.02
CA GLU A 96 -4.73 7.56 -3.58
C GLU A 96 -3.40 7.07 -4.17
N LEU A 97 -3.15 5.76 -4.10
CA LEU A 97 -1.95 5.18 -4.70
C LEU A 97 -1.95 5.34 -6.23
N ALA A 98 -3.11 5.19 -6.89
CA ALA A 98 -3.21 5.41 -8.34
C ALA A 98 -2.80 6.84 -8.73
N LYS A 99 -3.30 7.84 -7.99
CA LYS A 99 -2.94 9.24 -8.20
C LYS A 99 -1.45 9.46 -7.92
N GLN A 100 -0.96 9.01 -6.78
CA GLN A 100 0.44 9.15 -6.36
C GLN A 100 1.41 8.55 -7.36
N VAL A 101 1.18 7.31 -7.79
CA VAL A 101 2.04 6.63 -8.77
C VAL A 101 2.05 7.38 -10.10
N ALA A 102 0.88 7.82 -10.59
CA ALA A 102 0.79 8.59 -11.82
C ALA A 102 1.50 9.95 -11.72
N ASP A 103 1.36 10.65 -10.59
CA ASP A 103 2.02 11.94 -10.38
C ASP A 103 3.55 11.79 -10.25
N ASN A 104 4.04 10.74 -9.60
CA ASN A 104 5.45 10.39 -9.55
C ASN A 104 6.01 10.10 -10.96
N ILE A 105 5.30 9.29 -11.77
CA ILE A 105 5.70 8.99 -13.15
C ILE A 105 5.80 10.27 -13.98
N LYS A 106 4.80 11.17 -13.90
CA LYS A 106 4.83 12.48 -14.57
C LYS A 106 6.02 13.32 -14.11
N SER A 107 6.31 13.29 -12.80
CA SER A 107 7.46 13.98 -12.24
C SER A 107 8.78 13.46 -12.80
N TYR A 108 8.94 12.15 -12.99
CA TYR A 108 10.14 11.57 -13.61
C TYR A 108 10.23 11.88 -15.11
N ALA A 109 9.09 12.04 -15.78
CA ALA A 109 9.01 12.26 -17.23
C ALA A 109 9.17 13.72 -17.66
N VAL A 110 9.47 14.67 -16.77
CA VAL A 110 9.52 16.13 -17.06
C VAL A 110 10.40 16.44 -18.27
N HIS A 111 11.58 15.79 -18.38
CA HIS A 111 12.50 16.01 -19.50
C HIS A 111 12.11 15.30 -20.81
N PHE A 112 10.95 14.67 -20.86
CA PHE A 112 10.40 14.09 -22.10
C PHE A 112 9.40 15.03 -22.82
N ASN A 113 9.29 16.28 -22.38
CA ASN A 113 8.52 17.35 -23.04
C ASN A 113 7.06 16.98 -23.40
N GLY A 114 6.41 16.17 -22.54
CA GLY A 114 5.02 15.75 -22.75
C GLY A 114 4.81 14.63 -23.78
N GLU A 115 5.87 14.00 -24.27
CA GLU A 115 5.78 12.92 -25.24
C GLU A 115 5.14 11.64 -24.69
N ILE A 116 5.15 11.47 -23.37
CA ILE A 116 4.59 10.29 -22.68
C ILE A 116 3.32 10.68 -21.93
N LYS A 117 2.19 10.13 -22.36
CA LYS A 117 0.89 10.36 -21.73
C LYS A 117 0.66 9.38 -20.59
N THR A 118 0.55 9.87 -19.36
CA THR A 118 0.23 9.09 -18.16
C THR A 118 -1.14 9.48 -17.62
N VAL A 119 -2.03 8.50 -17.46
CA VAL A 119 -3.38 8.69 -16.93
C VAL A 119 -3.59 7.80 -15.70
N ALA A 120 -4.27 8.34 -14.67
CA ALA A 120 -4.75 7.57 -13.53
C ALA A 120 -6.27 7.40 -13.60
N VAL A 121 -6.76 6.17 -13.35
CA VAL A 121 -8.20 5.87 -13.30
C VAL A 121 -8.55 5.08 -12.03
N PHE A 122 -9.60 5.52 -11.34
CA PHE A 122 -10.01 4.95 -10.06
C PHE A 122 -11.46 5.27 -9.73
N GLY A 123 -12.08 4.49 -8.86
CA GLY A 123 -13.48 4.67 -8.45
C GLY A 123 -13.73 5.97 -7.68
N GLY A 124 -15.02 6.34 -7.52
CA GLY A 124 -15.43 7.48 -6.69
C GLY A 124 -15.27 8.86 -7.32
N VAL A 125 -14.93 8.92 -8.61
CA VAL A 125 -14.95 10.13 -9.43
C VAL A 125 -15.72 9.86 -10.71
N SER A 126 -16.13 10.91 -11.43
CA SER A 126 -16.90 10.80 -12.66
C SER A 126 -16.19 9.93 -13.71
N VAL A 127 -16.88 8.91 -14.20
CA VAL A 127 -16.41 8.02 -15.29
C VAL A 127 -16.16 8.84 -16.56
N ASN A 128 -17.08 9.77 -16.89
CA ASN A 128 -16.98 10.58 -18.10
C ASN A 128 -15.71 11.43 -18.16
N LYS A 129 -15.27 11.99 -17.03
CA LYS A 129 -13.99 12.73 -16.98
C LYS A 129 -12.80 11.82 -17.28
N GLN A 130 -12.82 10.58 -16.79
CA GLN A 130 -11.75 9.62 -17.04
C GLN A 130 -11.80 9.08 -18.48
N MET A 131 -12.99 8.82 -19.02
CA MET A 131 -13.15 8.47 -20.44
C MET A 131 -12.59 9.56 -21.36
N LEU A 132 -12.85 10.84 -21.04
CA LEU A 132 -12.32 11.97 -21.79
C LEU A 132 -10.78 12.01 -21.71
N ALA A 133 -10.19 11.77 -20.54
CA ALA A 133 -8.75 11.73 -20.36
C ALA A 133 -8.08 10.59 -21.16
N LEU A 134 -8.80 9.48 -21.37
CA LEU A 134 -8.34 8.31 -22.11
C LEU A 134 -8.50 8.42 -23.64
N ARG A 135 -9.18 9.45 -24.16
CA ARG A 135 -9.33 9.65 -25.61
C ARG A 135 -7.96 9.65 -26.30
N GLY A 136 -7.85 8.87 -27.35
CA GLY A 136 -6.60 8.67 -28.09
C GLY A 136 -5.61 7.72 -27.40
N GLY A 137 -6.02 7.02 -26.33
CA GLY A 137 -5.19 6.10 -25.58
C GLY A 137 -4.28 6.76 -24.56
N THR A 138 -3.40 5.98 -23.97
CA THR A 138 -2.38 6.43 -23.02
C THR A 138 -1.16 5.52 -23.09
N ASP A 139 0.03 6.05 -22.86
CA ASP A 139 1.24 5.24 -22.81
C ASP A 139 1.32 4.47 -21.48
N ILE A 140 1.07 5.15 -20.36
CA ILE A 140 1.03 4.55 -19.04
C ILE A 140 -0.36 4.76 -18.43
N LEU A 141 -0.99 3.66 -18.03
CA LEU A 141 -2.24 3.68 -17.30
C LEU A 141 -2.03 3.15 -15.88
N VAL A 142 -2.33 3.97 -14.89
CA VAL A 142 -2.37 3.55 -13.49
C VAL A 142 -3.83 3.37 -13.07
N ALA A 143 -4.21 2.19 -12.63
CA ALA A 143 -5.62 1.87 -12.44
C ALA A 143 -5.92 1.09 -11.16
N THR A 144 -7.09 1.34 -10.57
CA THR A 144 -7.71 0.37 -9.65
C THR A 144 -8.53 -0.66 -10.45
N PRO A 145 -8.49 -1.97 -10.09
CA PRO A 145 -9.05 -3.04 -10.91
C PRO A 145 -10.50 -2.81 -11.35
N GLY A 146 -11.43 -2.58 -10.42
CA GLY A 146 -12.85 -2.42 -10.76
C GLY A 146 -13.13 -1.26 -11.72
N ARG A 147 -12.51 -0.08 -11.53
CA ARG A 147 -12.70 1.07 -12.44
C ARG A 147 -12.13 0.80 -13.83
N LEU A 148 -11.05 0.05 -13.93
CA LEU A 148 -10.49 -0.33 -15.22
C LEU A 148 -11.48 -1.19 -16.00
N LEU A 149 -12.12 -2.18 -15.35
CA LEU A 149 -13.16 -3.00 -15.98
C LEU A 149 -14.36 -2.16 -16.45
N ASP A 150 -14.83 -1.19 -15.64
CA ASP A 150 -15.89 -0.26 -16.04
C ASP A 150 -15.54 0.49 -17.34
N LEU A 151 -14.29 0.95 -17.46
CA LEU A 151 -13.82 1.71 -18.62
C LEU A 151 -13.62 0.82 -19.87
N ILE A 152 -13.20 -0.44 -19.68
CA ILE A 152 -13.09 -1.43 -20.76
C ILE A 152 -14.49 -1.79 -21.27
N SER A 153 -15.43 -2.08 -20.38
CA SER A 153 -16.83 -2.40 -20.76
C SER A 153 -17.50 -1.26 -21.52
N SER A 154 -17.09 -0.02 -21.26
CA SER A 154 -17.53 1.18 -21.97
C SER A 154 -16.74 1.49 -23.25
N ASN A 155 -15.87 0.58 -23.72
CA ASN A 155 -14.97 0.77 -24.88
C ASN A 155 -14.07 2.03 -24.79
N ALA A 156 -13.83 2.56 -23.58
CA ALA A 156 -12.98 3.73 -23.40
C ALA A 156 -11.50 3.41 -23.60
N ILE A 157 -11.09 2.15 -23.30
CA ILE A 157 -9.70 1.70 -23.42
C ILE A 157 -9.64 0.20 -23.75
N LYS A 158 -8.56 -0.22 -24.44
CA LYS A 158 -8.26 -1.62 -24.79
C LYS A 158 -6.90 -2.01 -24.25
N LEU A 159 -6.75 -3.26 -23.81
CA LEU A 159 -5.54 -3.79 -23.18
C LEU A 159 -4.71 -4.71 -24.09
N ASP A 160 -5.15 -4.99 -25.29
CA ASP A 160 -4.54 -5.93 -26.24
C ASP A 160 -3.13 -5.52 -26.74
N ARG A 161 -2.67 -4.31 -26.40
CA ARG A 161 -1.31 -3.81 -26.71
C ARG A 161 -0.43 -3.57 -25.50
N VAL A 162 -0.83 -4.06 -24.33
CA VAL A 162 -0.03 -3.93 -23.10
C VAL A 162 1.26 -4.74 -23.24
N LYS A 163 2.39 -4.06 -23.08
CA LYS A 163 3.74 -4.64 -23.11
C LYS A 163 4.25 -5.03 -21.72
N THR A 164 3.92 -4.22 -20.72
CA THR A 164 4.28 -4.48 -19.33
C THR A 164 3.08 -4.31 -18.41
N LEU A 165 2.89 -5.29 -17.55
CA LEU A 165 1.95 -5.25 -16.41
C LEU A 165 2.74 -5.10 -15.12
N VAL A 166 2.42 -4.07 -14.34
CA VAL A 166 2.91 -3.90 -12.96
C VAL A 166 1.76 -4.16 -11.99
N LEU A 167 2.00 -5.02 -11.02
CA LEU A 167 1.10 -5.23 -9.87
C LEU A 167 1.80 -4.63 -8.64
N ASP A 168 1.35 -3.47 -8.17
CA ASP A 168 1.90 -2.85 -6.96
C ASP A 168 0.97 -3.06 -5.77
N GLU A 169 1.53 -3.44 -4.62
CA GLU A 169 0.80 -3.91 -3.43
C GLU A 169 -0.16 -5.09 -3.76
N ALA A 170 0.38 -6.14 -4.42
CA ALA A 170 -0.42 -7.30 -4.85
C ALA A 170 -1.13 -8.01 -3.69
N ASP A 171 -0.46 -8.21 -2.56
CA ASP A 171 -1.05 -8.76 -1.33
C ASP A 171 -2.25 -7.93 -0.88
N ARG A 172 -2.19 -6.63 -1.09
CA ARG A 172 -3.24 -5.70 -0.74
C ARG A 172 -4.44 -5.82 -1.67
N MET A 173 -4.22 -5.92 -2.97
CA MET A 173 -5.31 -6.12 -3.93
C MET A 173 -6.11 -7.38 -3.60
N LEU A 174 -5.41 -8.48 -3.33
CA LEU A 174 -6.04 -9.76 -2.95
C LEU A 174 -6.77 -9.66 -1.60
N SER A 175 -6.19 -8.98 -0.60
CA SER A 175 -6.84 -8.81 0.71
C SER A 175 -8.09 -7.94 0.67
N LEU A 176 -8.22 -7.06 -0.33
CA LEU A 176 -9.41 -6.24 -0.59
C LEU A 176 -10.48 -6.97 -1.39
N GLY A 177 -10.19 -8.18 -1.87
CA GLY A 177 -11.13 -9.02 -2.60
C GLY A 177 -11.16 -8.80 -4.11
N PHE A 178 -10.15 -8.14 -4.70
CA PHE A 178 -10.07 -7.90 -6.15
C PHE A 178 -9.68 -9.15 -6.98
N THR A 179 -9.83 -10.34 -6.44
CA THR A 179 -9.44 -11.58 -7.12
C THR A 179 -10.20 -11.78 -8.44
N GLU A 180 -11.50 -11.55 -8.46
CA GLU A 180 -12.34 -11.71 -9.65
C GLU A 180 -12.02 -10.66 -10.71
N GLU A 181 -11.85 -9.40 -10.29
CA GLU A 181 -11.50 -8.31 -11.20
C GLU A 181 -10.10 -8.49 -11.80
N LEU A 182 -9.13 -8.96 -11.02
CA LEU A 182 -7.79 -9.26 -11.52
C LEU A 182 -7.83 -10.38 -12.56
N SER A 183 -8.57 -11.47 -12.29
CA SER A 183 -8.75 -12.58 -13.23
C SER A 183 -9.35 -12.11 -14.55
N ALA A 184 -10.42 -11.30 -14.49
CA ALA A 184 -11.07 -10.75 -15.67
C ALA A 184 -10.11 -9.84 -16.46
N LEU A 185 -9.30 -9.03 -15.78
CA LEU A 185 -8.30 -8.17 -16.45
C LEU A 185 -7.20 -9.00 -17.12
N PHE A 186 -6.70 -10.05 -16.45
CA PHE A 186 -5.63 -10.90 -17.01
C PHE A 186 -6.06 -11.61 -18.28
N ALA A 187 -7.32 -12.03 -18.36
CA ALA A 187 -7.89 -12.64 -19.57
C ALA A 187 -7.94 -11.69 -20.78
N LEU A 188 -7.90 -10.36 -20.56
CA LEU A 188 -7.92 -9.34 -21.61
C LEU A 188 -6.53 -8.88 -22.03
N LEU A 189 -5.47 -9.34 -21.35
CA LEU A 189 -4.10 -8.95 -21.64
C LEU A 189 -3.45 -9.85 -22.70
N PRO A 190 -2.48 -9.34 -23.48
CA PRO A 190 -1.70 -10.17 -24.40
C PRO A 190 -1.00 -11.32 -23.67
N LYS A 191 -0.85 -12.47 -24.36
CA LYS A 191 -0.06 -13.60 -23.83
C LYS A 191 1.40 -13.20 -23.57
N LYS A 192 2.02 -12.48 -24.52
CA LYS A 192 3.41 -12.01 -24.41
C LYS A 192 3.45 -10.61 -23.81
N LYS A 193 3.86 -10.51 -22.56
CA LYS A 193 4.07 -9.27 -21.82
C LYS A 193 5.10 -9.49 -20.73
N GLN A 194 5.73 -8.42 -20.26
CA GLN A 194 6.55 -8.46 -19.06
C GLN A 194 5.67 -8.25 -17.84
N ILE A 195 5.91 -8.97 -16.73
CA ILE A 195 5.15 -8.84 -15.50
C ILE A 195 6.08 -8.48 -14.35
N LEU A 196 5.75 -7.40 -13.65
CA LEU A 196 6.47 -6.89 -12.48
C LEU A 196 5.54 -6.91 -11.28
N LEU A 197 5.80 -7.80 -10.31
CA LEU A 197 4.98 -7.94 -9.12
C LEU A 197 5.73 -7.41 -7.89
N PHE A 198 5.12 -6.44 -7.24
CA PHE A 198 5.61 -5.84 -5.99
C PHE A 198 4.62 -6.16 -4.87
N SER A 199 5.13 -6.70 -3.76
CA SER A 199 4.33 -7.05 -2.60
C SER A 199 5.14 -6.86 -1.32
N ALA A 200 4.50 -6.45 -0.24
CA ALA A 200 5.15 -6.40 1.07
C ALA A 200 5.17 -7.78 1.73
N THR A 201 4.15 -8.60 1.47
CA THR A 201 4.00 -9.95 2.03
C THR A 201 3.63 -10.96 0.94
N PHE A 202 3.98 -12.23 1.17
CA PHE A 202 3.73 -13.33 0.23
C PHE A 202 2.85 -14.42 0.87
N PRO A 203 1.57 -14.12 1.19
CA PRO A 203 0.61 -15.13 1.59
C PRO A 203 0.37 -16.11 0.44
N GLU A 204 -0.26 -17.26 0.73
CA GLU A 204 -0.49 -18.31 -0.26
C GLU A 204 -1.16 -17.82 -1.55
N GLN A 205 -2.13 -16.92 -1.42
CA GLN A 205 -2.81 -16.33 -2.57
C GLN A 205 -1.87 -15.55 -3.50
N VAL A 206 -0.88 -14.81 -2.96
CA VAL A 206 0.12 -14.11 -3.77
C VAL A 206 1.05 -15.11 -4.45
N LYS A 207 1.44 -16.18 -3.76
CA LYS A 207 2.29 -17.22 -4.34
C LYS A 207 1.61 -17.94 -5.50
N LEU A 208 0.34 -18.30 -5.35
CA LEU A 208 -0.46 -18.88 -6.43
C LEU A 208 -0.52 -17.93 -7.64
N LEU A 209 -0.81 -16.65 -7.39
CA LEU A 209 -0.82 -15.63 -8.43
C LEU A 209 0.53 -15.53 -9.17
N THR A 210 1.66 -15.59 -8.44
CA THR A 210 2.98 -15.52 -9.04
C THR A 210 3.32 -16.74 -9.89
N GLN A 211 2.97 -17.93 -9.43
CA GLN A 211 3.21 -19.19 -10.16
C GLN A 211 2.45 -19.25 -11.48
N GLU A 212 1.28 -18.64 -11.51
CA GLU A 212 0.40 -18.67 -12.66
C GLU A 212 0.75 -17.61 -13.71
N LEU A 213 1.12 -16.42 -13.28
CA LEU A 213 1.29 -15.27 -14.17
C LEU A 213 2.72 -15.07 -14.68
N LEU A 214 3.75 -15.44 -13.89
CA LEU A 214 5.12 -15.08 -14.20
C LEU A 214 5.91 -16.24 -14.81
N ASN A 215 6.75 -15.91 -15.78
CA ASN A 215 7.61 -16.87 -16.46
C ASN A 215 9.08 -16.69 -16.03
N ASN A 216 9.60 -17.64 -15.24
CA ASN A 216 10.97 -17.63 -14.72
C ASN A 216 11.40 -16.25 -14.17
N PRO A 217 10.65 -15.71 -13.19
CA PRO A 217 10.88 -14.37 -12.67
C PRO A 217 12.19 -14.28 -11.90
N ILE A 218 12.76 -13.07 -11.86
CA ILE A 218 13.81 -12.74 -10.91
C ILE A 218 13.16 -12.42 -9.58
N GLU A 219 13.55 -13.13 -8.53
CA GLU A 219 13.05 -12.91 -7.18
C GLU A 219 14.02 -12.01 -6.39
N ILE A 220 13.52 -10.87 -5.94
CA ILE A 220 14.24 -9.95 -5.08
C ILE A 220 13.49 -9.88 -3.76
N GLN A 221 14.09 -10.43 -2.71
CA GLN A 221 13.58 -10.30 -1.35
C GLN A 221 14.56 -9.42 -0.58
N LEU A 222 14.19 -8.17 -0.39
CA LEU A 222 14.93 -7.36 0.57
C LEU A 222 14.56 -7.83 1.97
N GLN A 223 15.58 -8.25 2.72
CA GLN A 223 15.41 -8.38 4.17
C GLN A 223 14.87 -7.03 4.66
N SER A 224 13.84 -7.07 5.50
CA SER A 224 13.29 -5.85 6.09
C SER A 224 14.45 -4.98 6.56
N ALA A 225 14.60 -3.80 5.93
CA ALA A 225 15.61 -2.84 6.39
C ALA A 225 15.45 -2.71 7.91
N ASP A 226 16.57 -2.71 8.60
CA ASP A 226 16.63 -2.65 10.05
C ASP A 226 15.52 -1.75 10.61
N VAL A 227 14.67 -2.35 11.42
CA VAL A 227 13.66 -1.65 12.23
C VAL A 227 14.37 -0.80 13.32
N SER A 228 15.69 -0.68 13.23
CA SER A 228 16.57 -0.06 14.20
C SER A 228 16.28 1.42 14.49
N THR A 229 15.54 2.09 13.60
CA THR A 229 15.13 3.50 13.81
C THR A 229 13.68 3.66 14.26
N LEU A 230 12.90 2.57 14.43
CA LEU A 230 11.53 2.63 14.88
C LEU A 230 11.40 2.20 16.33
N VAL A 231 11.15 3.15 17.21
CA VAL A 231 10.81 2.88 18.60
C VAL A 231 9.35 2.45 18.69
N GLN A 232 9.11 1.29 19.30
CA GLN A 232 7.76 0.77 19.48
C GLN A 232 7.44 0.73 20.98
N ARG A 233 6.30 1.31 21.36
CA ARG A 233 5.82 1.33 22.75
C ARG A 233 4.40 0.80 22.83
N VAL A 234 4.10 0.09 23.90
CA VAL A 234 2.78 -0.50 24.13
C VAL A 234 2.29 -0.09 25.50
N PHE A 235 1.20 0.65 25.50
CA PHE A 235 0.56 1.05 26.75
C PHE A 235 -0.66 0.19 27.04
N THR A 236 -0.70 -0.38 28.24
CA THR A 236 -1.90 -1.02 28.77
C THR A 236 -2.82 0.05 29.34
N VAL A 237 -4.08 0.04 28.94
CA VAL A 237 -5.06 1.07 29.30
C VAL A 237 -6.43 0.46 29.53
N ASN A 238 -7.23 1.04 30.41
CA ASN A 238 -8.63 0.67 30.54
C ASN A 238 -9.39 1.06 29.28
N LYS A 239 -10.31 0.20 28.81
CA LYS A 239 -11.08 0.40 27.56
C LYS A 239 -11.77 1.77 27.51
N GLY A 240 -12.35 2.22 28.63
CA GLY A 240 -13.00 3.53 28.76
C GLY A 240 -12.06 4.72 28.71
N GLU A 241 -10.79 4.53 29.02
CA GLU A 241 -9.79 5.58 29.20
C GLU A 241 -8.89 5.79 27.97
N LYS A 242 -8.92 4.90 26.94
CA LYS A 242 -8.08 5.02 25.73
C LYS A 242 -8.07 6.45 25.15
N THR A 243 -9.22 7.15 25.13
CA THR A 243 -9.28 8.51 24.60
C THR A 243 -8.62 9.53 25.52
N ALA A 244 -8.73 9.36 26.83
CA ALA A 244 -8.09 10.26 27.80
C ALA A 244 -6.56 10.10 27.77
N VAL A 245 -6.09 8.85 27.73
CA VAL A 245 -4.67 8.50 27.56
C VAL A 245 -4.12 9.06 26.25
N LEU A 246 -4.83 8.88 25.13
CA LEU A 246 -4.41 9.44 23.85
C LEU A 246 -4.29 10.98 23.91
N ALA A 247 -5.26 11.65 24.48
CA ALA A 247 -5.23 13.10 24.63
C ALA A 247 -4.09 13.57 25.55
N HIS A 248 -3.83 12.84 26.63
CA HIS A 248 -2.71 13.10 27.54
C HIS A 248 -1.38 13.00 26.79
N LEU A 249 -1.16 11.92 26.05
CA LEU A 249 0.07 11.72 25.28
C LEU A 249 0.27 12.81 24.22
N ILE A 250 -0.77 13.16 23.45
CA ILE A 250 -0.69 14.22 22.42
C ILE A 250 -0.29 15.55 23.06
N ASN A 251 -0.92 15.90 24.20
CA ASN A 251 -0.65 17.16 24.86
C ASN A 251 0.72 17.19 25.54
N GLN A 252 1.16 16.08 26.13
CA GLN A 252 2.45 15.99 26.81
C GLN A 252 3.61 16.07 25.80
N GLU A 253 3.53 15.30 24.73
CA GLU A 253 4.61 15.15 23.76
C GLU A 253 4.58 16.22 22.66
N GLN A 254 3.49 17.01 22.58
CA GLN A 254 3.31 18.07 21.58
C GLN A 254 3.53 17.58 20.15
N TRP A 255 3.09 16.35 19.85
CA TRP A 255 3.31 15.76 18.53
C TRP A 255 2.67 16.56 17.42
N ARG A 256 3.45 16.77 16.38
CA ARG A 256 2.99 17.25 15.09
C ARG A 256 2.96 16.09 14.10
N GLN A 257 1.98 16.09 13.19
CA GLN A 257 1.79 15.02 12.18
C GLN A 257 1.63 13.62 12.80
N ALA A 258 0.77 13.49 13.81
CA ALA A 258 0.40 12.20 14.41
C ALA A 258 -0.68 11.51 13.59
N LEU A 259 -0.43 10.26 13.15
CA LEU A 259 -1.41 9.42 12.46
C LEU A 259 -2.00 8.40 13.41
N ILE A 260 -3.32 8.46 13.61
CA ILE A 260 -4.06 7.60 14.55
C ILE A 260 -4.91 6.60 13.76
N PHE A 261 -4.71 5.31 14.00
CA PHE A 261 -5.47 4.25 13.38
C PHE A 261 -6.64 3.77 14.23
N VAL A 262 -7.82 3.73 13.64
CA VAL A 262 -9.04 3.15 14.21
C VAL A 262 -9.67 2.13 13.26
N ASN A 263 -10.45 1.17 13.81
CA ASN A 263 -10.95 0.03 13.03
C ASN A 263 -12.21 0.32 12.19
N ALA A 264 -12.94 1.40 12.48
CA ALA A 264 -14.21 1.67 11.81
C ALA A 264 -14.39 3.17 11.54
N LYS A 265 -15.12 3.49 10.47
CA LYS A 265 -15.38 4.86 10.01
C LYS A 265 -16.06 5.73 11.07
N HIS A 266 -17.11 5.19 11.71
CA HIS A 266 -17.81 5.90 12.78
C HIS A 266 -16.93 6.13 14.02
N HIS A 267 -15.93 5.28 14.26
CA HIS A 267 -14.95 5.51 15.32
C HIS A 267 -14.03 6.70 15.01
N CYS A 268 -13.75 6.99 13.72
CA CYS A 268 -12.97 8.17 13.36
C CYS A 268 -13.67 9.46 13.82
N GLU A 269 -14.95 9.62 13.46
CA GLU A 269 -15.74 10.81 13.78
C GLU A 269 -15.89 10.96 15.31
N HIS A 270 -16.28 9.86 15.96
CA HIS A 270 -16.48 9.85 17.41
C HIS A 270 -15.19 10.17 18.20
N LEU A 271 -14.05 9.64 17.75
CA LEU A 271 -12.75 9.95 18.37
C LEU A 271 -12.38 11.42 18.16
N ALA A 272 -12.59 11.96 16.95
CA ALA A 272 -12.34 13.36 16.65
C ALA A 272 -13.17 14.30 17.56
N GLU A 273 -14.47 14.01 17.71
CA GLU A 273 -15.35 14.75 18.63
C GLU A 273 -14.88 14.70 20.10
N LYS A 274 -14.46 13.51 20.56
CA LYS A 274 -13.94 13.35 21.93
C LYS A 274 -12.62 14.08 22.14
N LEU A 275 -11.74 14.12 21.15
CA LEU A 275 -10.48 14.87 21.20
C LEU A 275 -10.74 16.38 21.15
N ALA A 276 -11.69 16.84 20.32
CA ALA A 276 -12.08 18.26 20.26
C ALA A 276 -12.57 18.79 21.62
N LYS A 277 -13.35 17.98 22.38
CA LYS A 277 -13.76 18.32 23.76
C LYS A 277 -12.58 18.45 24.75
N ARG A 278 -11.40 17.97 24.36
CA ARG A 278 -10.14 18.07 25.12
C ARG A 278 -9.15 19.07 24.51
N GLY A 279 -9.63 19.93 23.58
CA GLY A 279 -8.82 20.97 22.94
C GLY A 279 -7.90 20.48 21.82
N ILE A 280 -8.07 19.24 21.35
CA ILE A 280 -7.24 18.67 20.28
C ILE A 280 -8.06 18.62 19.00
N THR A 281 -7.63 19.40 18.00
CA THR A 281 -8.23 19.37 16.66
C THR A 281 -7.63 18.24 15.84
N ALA A 282 -8.48 17.31 15.37
CA ALA A 282 -8.08 16.21 14.53
C ALA A 282 -8.89 16.16 13.25
N ALA A 283 -8.23 15.94 12.12
CA ALA A 283 -8.90 15.67 10.85
C ALA A 283 -9.22 14.19 10.71
N VAL A 284 -10.30 13.89 9.99
CA VAL A 284 -10.79 12.51 9.79
C VAL A 284 -10.61 12.07 8.34
N PHE A 285 -10.12 10.83 8.16
CA PHE A 285 -9.81 10.29 6.84
C PHE A 285 -10.35 8.85 6.69
N HIS A 286 -11.47 8.69 5.99
CA HIS A 286 -12.05 7.37 5.69
C HIS A 286 -12.80 7.36 4.34
N GLY A 287 -13.23 6.17 3.92
CA GLY A 287 -13.78 5.94 2.57
C GLY A 287 -15.07 6.67 2.23
N ASP A 288 -15.85 7.12 3.23
CA ASP A 288 -17.12 7.82 3.00
C ASP A 288 -16.94 9.33 2.76
N LYS A 289 -15.74 9.88 3.05
CA LYS A 289 -15.41 11.26 2.73
C LYS A 289 -15.26 11.43 1.21
N GLY A 290 -15.75 12.55 0.68
CA GLY A 290 -15.61 12.89 -0.73
C GLY A 290 -14.14 13.00 -1.16
N GLN A 291 -13.84 12.71 -2.43
CA GLN A 291 -12.46 12.70 -2.92
C GLN A 291 -11.76 14.06 -2.77
N SER A 292 -12.49 15.16 -2.97
CA SER A 292 -11.94 16.52 -2.81
C SER A 292 -11.57 16.80 -1.34
N GLU A 293 -12.42 16.39 -0.39
CA GLU A 293 -12.16 16.53 1.04
C GLU A 293 -10.96 15.68 1.46
N ARG A 294 -10.89 14.44 0.99
CA ARG A 294 -9.75 13.54 1.26
C ARG A 294 -8.44 14.12 0.75
N SER A 295 -8.44 14.67 -0.48
CA SER A 295 -7.23 15.32 -1.01
C SER A 295 -6.83 16.52 -0.16
N ARG A 296 -7.78 17.40 0.20
CA ARG A 296 -7.50 18.57 1.04
C ARG A 296 -6.94 18.19 2.42
N VAL A 297 -7.55 17.23 3.07
CA VAL A 297 -7.10 16.74 4.39
C VAL A 297 -5.70 16.13 4.30
N LEU A 298 -5.44 15.34 3.26
CA LEU A 298 -4.13 14.71 3.06
C LEU A 298 -3.04 15.75 2.78
N ASP A 299 -3.33 16.73 1.93
CA ASP A 299 -2.40 17.79 1.60
C ASP A 299 -2.11 18.67 2.85
N GLY A 300 -3.14 19.06 3.61
CA GLY A 300 -2.97 19.79 4.86
C GLY A 300 -2.19 19.01 5.94
N PHE A 301 -2.35 17.68 6.00
CA PHE A 301 -1.55 16.84 6.89
C PHE A 301 -0.08 16.74 6.44
N LYS A 302 0.18 16.66 5.13
CA LYS A 302 1.54 16.65 4.58
C LYS A 302 2.27 17.99 4.79
N THR A 303 1.56 19.09 4.66
CA THR A 303 2.14 20.45 4.85
C THR A 303 2.30 20.83 6.33
N GLY A 304 1.75 20.05 7.26
CA GLY A 304 1.78 20.34 8.69
C GLY A 304 0.72 21.36 9.15
N GLU A 305 -0.26 21.68 8.30
CA GLU A 305 -1.44 22.47 8.70
C GLU A 305 -2.38 21.68 9.61
N ILE A 306 -2.34 20.34 9.48
CA ILE A 306 -3.10 19.39 10.29
C ILE A 306 -2.10 18.58 11.11
N ASP A 307 -2.16 18.70 12.43
CA ASP A 307 -1.24 18.00 13.33
C ASP A 307 -1.71 16.56 13.63
N VAL A 308 -3.01 16.30 13.65
CA VAL A 308 -3.57 14.98 14.03
C VAL A 308 -4.51 14.48 12.93
N LEU A 309 -4.20 13.29 12.40
CA LEU A 309 -5.03 12.62 11.40
C LEU A 309 -5.56 11.30 11.95
N ILE A 310 -6.89 11.13 12.00
CA ILE A 310 -7.53 9.88 12.40
C ILE A 310 -8.00 9.14 11.14
N ALA A 311 -7.52 7.92 10.96
CA ALA A 311 -7.80 7.18 9.73
C ALA A 311 -8.16 5.71 9.98
N THR A 312 -8.91 5.13 9.03
CA THR A 312 -9.08 3.68 8.96
C THR A 312 -7.96 3.06 8.12
N ASP A 313 -7.65 1.78 8.35
CA ASP A 313 -6.66 1.04 7.55
C ASP A 313 -6.87 1.18 6.04
N ILE A 314 -8.12 0.99 5.59
CA ILE A 314 -8.45 1.02 4.17
C ILE A 314 -8.14 2.39 3.56
N ALA A 315 -8.41 3.44 4.30
CA ALA A 315 -8.20 4.80 3.80
C ALA A 315 -6.72 5.22 3.89
N ALA A 316 -6.03 4.86 4.97
CA ALA A 316 -4.64 5.24 5.20
C ALA A 316 -3.62 4.43 4.38
N ARG A 317 -4.01 3.26 3.85
CA ARG A 317 -3.14 2.46 3.00
C ARG A 317 -3.02 3.06 1.61
N GLY A 318 -1.82 2.99 1.06
CA GLY A 318 -1.50 3.65 -0.22
C GLY A 318 -1.40 5.17 -0.12
N LEU A 319 -1.49 5.74 1.10
CA LEU A 319 -1.15 7.15 1.29
C LEU A 319 0.38 7.31 1.23
N ASP A 320 0.80 8.31 0.48
CA ASP A 320 2.16 8.82 0.52
C ASP A 320 2.34 9.69 1.77
N ILE A 321 2.23 9.04 2.92
CA ILE A 321 2.55 9.60 4.22
C ILE A 321 3.62 8.69 4.80
N GLU A 322 4.84 9.11 4.66
CA GLU A 322 6.02 8.41 5.17
C GLU A 322 6.81 9.36 6.07
N LYS A 323 7.67 8.81 6.90
CA LYS A 323 8.51 9.56 7.82
C LYS A 323 7.72 10.34 8.89
N LEU A 324 6.57 9.82 9.28
CA LEU A 324 5.83 10.44 10.38
C LEU A 324 6.61 10.34 11.67
N PRO A 325 6.62 11.38 12.50
CA PRO A 325 7.22 11.31 13.82
C PRO A 325 6.53 10.27 14.71
N VAL A 326 5.20 10.14 14.59
CA VAL A 326 4.44 9.19 15.40
C VAL A 326 3.27 8.55 14.66
N VAL A 327 3.09 7.25 14.91
CA VAL A 327 1.92 6.46 14.50
C VAL A 327 1.31 5.82 15.73
N ILE A 328 -0.01 5.93 15.88
CA ILE A 328 -0.72 5.43 17.03
C ILE A 328 -1.79 4.41 16.62
N ASN A 329 -1.67 3.19 17.08
CA ASN A 329 -2.72 2.19 17.02
C ASN A 329 -3.70 2.41 18.19
N PHE A 330 -4.72 3.25 18.01
CA PHE A 330 -5.80 3.42 18.98
C PHE A 330 -6.63 2.13 19.11
N ASN A 331 -6.85 1.45 17.99
CA ASN A 331 -7.31 0.07 17.94
C ASN A 331 -6.27 -0.80 17.23
N LEU A 332 -6.08 -2.02 17.68
CA LEU A 332 -5.20 -2.98 16.99
C LEU A 332 -5.73 -3.32 15.60
N PRO A 333 -4.87 -3.54 14.62
CA PRO A 333 -5.28 -3.99 13.30
C PRO A 333 -5.76 -5.44 13.34
N ARG A 334 -6.55 -5.85 12.33
CA ARG A 334 -7.10 -7.21 12.26
C ARG A 334 -6.06 -8.28 11.96
N SER A 335 -4.96 -7.91 11.33
CA SER A 335 -3.90 -8.87 10.97
C SER A 335 -2.52 -8.39 11.40
N PRO A 336 -1.59 -9.34 11.67
CA PRO A 336 -0.19 -9.00 11.96
C PRO A 336 0.52 -8.24 10.82
N ALA A 337 0.18 -8.52 9.56
CA ALA A 337 0.73 -7.82 8.42
C ALA A 337 0.30 -6.33 8.41
N ASP A 338 -0.95 -6.06 8.76
CA ASP A 338 -1.47 -4.70 8.85
C ASP A 338 -0.77 -3.89 9.95
N TYR A 339 -0.37 -4.54 11.04
CA TYR A 339 0.42 -3.90 12.09
C TYR A 339 1.74 -3.35 11.52
N MET A 340 2.47 -4.15 10.77
CA MET A 340 3.73 -3.73 10.13
C MET A 340 3.50 -2.62 9.11
N HIS A 341 2.42 -2.67 8.35
CA HIS A 341 2.05 -1.62 7.40
C HIS A 341 1.70 -0.29 8.06
N ARG A 342 1.07 -0.32 9.25
CA ARG A 342 0.75 0.89 10.02
C ARG A 342 2.01 1.51 10.60
N ILE A 343 2.79 0.74 11.36
CA ILE A 343 3.99 1.27 12.02
C ILE A 343 5.08 1.68 11.01
N GLY A 344 5.11 1.04 9.85
CA GLY A 344 5.99 1.41 8.75
C GLY A 344 5.69 2.77 8.10
N ARG A 345 4.72 3.54 8.59
CA ARG A 345 4.51 4.95 8.24
C ARG A 345 5.39 5.89 9.06
N SER A 346 5.95 5.42 10.18
CA SER A 346 6.85 6.16 11.05
C SER A 346 8.29 5.68 10.89
N GLY A 347 9.25 6.58 11.03
CA GLY A 347 10.68 6.33 11.03
C GLY A 347 11.23 5.78 9.72
N ARG A 348 12.03 6.55 8.98
CA ARG A 348 12.87 6.08 7.86
C ARG A 348 13.99 7.06 7.56
N ALA A 349 15.01 6.58 6.82
CA ALA A 349 16.11 7.38 6.31
C ALA A 349 16.91 8.15 7.38
N GLY A 350 17.14 7.51 8.55
CA GLY A 350 17.98 8.06 9.61
C GLY A 350 17.25 8.84 10.70
N GLU A 351 15.94 9.07 10.57
CA GLU A 351 15.13 9.67 11.63
C GLU A 351 14.46 8.61 12.50
N VAL A 352 14.46 8.82 13.81
CA VAL A 352 13.79 7.93 14.78
C VAL A 352 12.29 8.15 14.71
N GLY A 353 11.54 7.11 14.34
CA GLY A 353 10.09 7.12 14.36
C GLY A 353 9.54 6.49 15.64
N LEU A 354 8.32 6.86 16.03
CA LEU A 354 7.63 6.33 17.18
C LEU A 354 6.33 5.63 16.76
N ALA A 355 6.14 4.39 17.20
CA ALA A 355 4.90 3.65 17.03
C ALA A 355 4.32 3.29 18.40
N ILE A 356 3.10 3.72 18.66
CA ILE A 356 2.41 3.48 19.93
C ILE A 356 1.21 2.57 19.70
N SER A 357 1.01 1.59 20.58
CA SER A 357 -0.20 0.77 20.61
C SER A 357 -0.89 0.90 21.96
N LEU A 358 -2.18 1.27 21.95
CA LEU A 358 -3.02 1.31 23.15
C LEU A 358 -3.81 0.00 23.21
N ILE A 359 -3.47 -0.87 24.15
CA ILE A 359 -4.12 -2.16 24.32
C ILE A 359 -4.91 -2.22 25.63
N ASP A 360 -6.12 -2.76 25.57
CA ASP A 360 -6.87 -3.13 26.76
C ASP A 360 -6.82 -4.66 27.00
N HIS A 361 -7.49 -5.13 28.03
CA HIS A 361 -7.49 -6.56 28.36
C HIS A 361 -8.06 -7.44 27.24
N GLU A 362 -9.04 -6.95 26.47
CA GLU A 362 -9.61 -7.70 25.32
C GLU A 362 -8.61 -7.81 24.17
N ASP A 363 -7.74 -6.82 24.01
CA ASP A 363 -6.72 -6.74 22.96
C ASP A 363 -5.49 -7.63 23.25
N TYR A 364 -5.28 -8.05 24.50
CA TYR A 364 -4.04 -8.68 24.94
C TYR A 364 -3.68 -9.96 24.18
N HIS A 365 -4.65 -10.86 24.03
CA HIS A 365 -4.43 -12.10 23.28
C HIS A 365 -4.14 -11.84 21.79
N HIS A 366 -4.88 -10.92 21.20
CA HIS A 366 -4.67 -10.55 19.80
C HIS A 366 -3.30 -9.91 19.57
N PHE A 367 -2.85 -9.07 20.50
CA PHE A 367 -1.53 -8.46 20.43
C PHE A 367 -0.40 -9.49 20.54
N LYS A 368 -0.53 -10.50 21.42
CA LYS A 368 0.41 -11.64 21.47
C LYS A 368 0.53 -12.39 20.12
N VAL A 369 -0.57 -12.53 19.38
CA VAL A 369 -0.53 -13.11 18.03
C VAL A 369 0.24 -12.22 17.06
N ILE A 370 0.05 -10.89 17.14
CA ILE A 370 0.80 -9.91 16.34
C ILE A 370 2.29 -10.01 16.64
N GLU A 371 2.68 -10.03 17.92
CA GLU A 371 4.07 -10.17 18.35
C GLU A 371 4.71 -11.45 17.82
N LYS A 372 4.06 -12.59 18.04
CA LYS A 372 4.57 -13.91 17.61
C LYS A 372 4.78 -13.98 16.10
N LYS A 373 3.83 -13.48 15.32
CA LYS A 373 3.91 -13.51 13.85
C LYS A 373 4.98 -12.57 13.28
N ASN A 374 5.17 -11.41 13.91
CA ASN A 374 6.15 -10.43 13.47
C ASN A 374 7.51 -10.60 14.17
N LYS A 375 7.64 -11.60 15.07
CA LYS A 375 8.87 -11.89 15.84
C LYS A 375 9.36 -10.67 16.65
N ILE A 376 8.43 -9.91 17.22
CA ILE A 376 8.69 -8.77 18.10
C ILE A 376 8.19 -9.09 19.51
N TRP A 377 8.84 -8.54 20.51
CA TRP A 377 8.45 -8.67 21.92
C TRP A 377 8.58 -7.30 22.55
N LEU A 378 7.46 -6.71 22.96
CA LEU A 378 7.41 -5.34 23.45
C LEU A 378 6.99 -5.34 24.93
N GLU A 379 7.70 -4.55 25.71
CA GLU A 379 7.34 -4.34 27.10
C GLU A 379 5.98 -3.62 27.20
N ARG A 380 5.20 -3.96 28.24
CA ARG A 380 3.92 -3.33 28.54
C ARG A 380 4.17 -2.20 29.51
N GLU A 381 3.93 -0.99 29.06
CA GLU A 381 4.09 0.21 29.84
C GLU A 381 2.73 0.65 30.44
N GLN A 382 2.78 1.35 31.56
CA GLN A 382 1.63 2.06 32.13
C GLN A 382 1.95 3.55 32.22
N ILE A 383 0.91 4.37 32.16
CA ILE A 383 1.03 5.83 32.24
C ILE A 383 0.55 6.26 33.63
N ALA A 384 1.35 7.05 34.33
CA ALA A 384 1.00 7.59 35.62
C ALA A 384 -0.34 8.35 35.60
N GLY A 385 -1.25 7.99 36.50
CA GLY A 385 -2.62 8.52 36.53
C GLY A 385 -3.62 7.80 35.62
N PHE A 386 -3.20 6.74 34.92
CA PHE A 386 -4.03 5.86 34.09
C PHE A 386 -3.64 4.39 34.30
N GLU A 387 -3.28 4.06 35.54
CA GLU A 387 -2.91 2.70 35.90
C GLU A 387 -4.10 1.76 35.71
N VAL A 388 -3.84 0.62 35.13
CA VAL A 388 -4.85 -0.43 34.95
C VAL A 388 -4.90 -1.27 36.21
N ASP A 389 -6.11 -1.54 36.73
CA ASP A 389 -6.30 -2.48 37.84
C ASP A 389 -5.61 -3.81 37.52
N GLU A 390 -4.93 -4.41 38.52
CA GLU A 390 -4.26 -5.70 38.37
C GLU A 390 -5.25 -6.76 37.84
N ILE A 391 -5.14 -7.06 36.60
CA ILE A 391 -5.92 -8.15 35.96
C ILE A 391 -5.14 -9.42 36.26
N SER A 392 -5.69 -10.29 37.12
CA SER A 392 -5.11 -11.60 37.34
C SER A 392 -5.00 -12.40 36.04
N ASP A 393 -3.91 -13.15 35.86
CA ASP A 393 -3.72 -14.02 34.68
C ASP A 393 -4.94 -14.95 34.45
N GLU A 394 -5.68 -15.31 35.48
CA GLU A 394 -6.93 -16.06 35.40
C GLU A 394 -8.07 -15.32 34.67
N SER A 395 -8.18 -13.99 34.85
CA SER A 395 -9.20 -13.21 34.12
C SER A 395 -8.86 -13.05 32.64
N ILE A 396 -7.58 -13.00 32.28
CA ILE A 396 -7.10 -13.00 30.89
C ILE A 396 -7.41 -14.35 30.22
N LEU A 397 -7.20 -15.46 30.95
CA LEU A 397 -7.52 -16.80 30.49
C LEU A 397 -9.03 -17.06 30.39
N ALA A 398 -9.83 -16.47 31.29
CA ALA A 398 -11.29 -16.58 31.24
C ALA A 398 -11.91 -15.82 30.06
N ALA A 399 -11.38 -14.64 29.72
CA ALA A 399 -11.81 -13.86 28.55
C ALA A 399 -11.42 -14.53 27.20
N ALA A 400 -10.40 -15.40 27.21
CA ALA A 400 -9.95 -16.15 26.05
C ALA A 400 -10.78 -17.43 25.76
N LYS A 401 -11.73 -17.81 26.61
CA LYS A 401 -12.63 -18.94 26.33
C LYS A 401 -13.61 -18.56 25.23
N PRO A 402 -13.73 -19.34 24.12
CA PRO A 402 -14.73 -19.07 23.11
C PRO A 402 -16.11 -19.13 23.77
N MET A 403 -16.95 -18.11 23.57
CA MET A 403 -18.34 -18.10 24.01
C MET A 403 -18.98 -19.41 23.57
N ALA A 404 -19.45 -20.21 24.52
CA ALA A 404 -20.20 -21.42 24.27
C ALA A 404 -21.38 -21.05 23.34
N LYS A 405 -21.51 -21.78 22.23
CA LYS A 405 -22.67 -21.63 21.35
C LYS A 405 -23.91 -21.89 22.17
N PRO A 406 -24.96 -21.05 22.06
CA PRO A 406 -26.22 -21.37 22.71
C PRO A 406 -26.73 -22.71 22.16
N GLU A 407 -26.96 -23.65 23.03
CA GLU A 407 -27.64 -24.90 22.70
C GLU A 407 -29.11 -24.57 22.33
N GLY A 408 -29.50 -25.01 21.16
CA GLY A 408 -30.91 -25.15 20.81
C GLY A 408 -31.41 -24.29 19.68
N SER A 409 -31.36 -24.79 18.46
CA SER A 409 -32.54 -25.05 17.62
C SER A 409 -32.15 -25.37 16.17
N GLY A 410 -32.70 -26.51 15.68
CA GLY A 410 -33.08 -26.67 14.29
C GLY A 410 -31.98 -26.93 13.26
N LYS A 411 -31.77 -28.22 12.94
CA LYS A 411 -31.07 -28.66 11.73
C LYS A 411 -31.56 -27.94 10.47
N LYS A 412 -30.85 -26.92 10.01
CA LYS A 412 -30.91 -26.45 8.62
C LYS A 412 -29.76 -27.10 7.85
N LYS A 413 -30.09 -27.81 6.78
CA LYS A 413 -29.18 -28.51 5.87
C LYS A 413 -28.04 -27.55 5.42
N ARG A 414 -26.79 -27.93 5.71
CA ARG A 414 -25.58 -27.30 5.18
C ARG A 414 -25.63 -27.36 3.65
N LYS A 415 -25.80 -26.24 2.99
CA LYS A 415 -25.37 -26.08 1.60
C LYS A 415 -23.85 -26.25 1.58
N LYS A 416 -23.37 -27.22 0.79
CA LYS A 416 -21.95 -27.45 0.54
C LYS A 416 -21.31 -26.13 0.15
N LYS A 417 -20.33 -25.64 0.89
CA LYS A 417 -19.40 -24.63 0.41
C LYS A 417 -18.77 -25.18 -0.85
N LYS A 418 -18.95 -24.52 -1.97
CA LYS A 418 -18.15 -24.77 -3.17
C LYS A 418 -16.70 -24.54 -2.75
N THR A 419 -15.93 -25.60 -2.78
CA THR A 419 -14.47 -25.54 -2.83
C THR A 419 -14.14 -24.63 -4.00
N ILE A 420 -13.30 -23.64 -3.78
CA ILE A 420 -12.76 -22.82 -4.87
C ILE A 420 -11.94 -23.81 -5.70
N ASN A 421 -12.48 -24.21 -6.84
CA ASN A 421 -11.78 -25.08 -7.77
C ASN A 421 -10.55 -24.33 -8.28
N ALA A 422 -9.42 -25.01 -8.32
CA ALA A 422 -8.22 -24.59 -9.02
C ALA A 422 -8.48 -24.30 -10.52
N ASP A 423 -9.64 -24.71 -11.03
CA ASP A 423 -10.06 -24.56 -12.43
C ASP A 423 -10.51 -23.13 -12.83
N ILE A 424 -10.58 -22.18 -11.91
CA ILE A 424 -10.92 -20.78 -12.27
C ILE A 424 -9.82 -20.14 -13.13
N TRP A 425 -8.62 -20.67 -13.04
CA TRP A 425 -7.44 -20.16 -13.72
C TRP A 425 -7.03 -21.00 -14.95
N ALA A 426 -7.56 -22.20 -15.10
CA ALA A 426 -7.20 -23.14 -16.17
C ALA A 426 -7.66 -22.75 -17.60
N GLY A 427 -8.27 -21.59 -17.77
CA GLY A 427 -8.75 -21.11 -19.08
C GLY A 427 -7.72 -20.46 -19.99
N CYS A 428 -6.42 -20.42 -19.62
CA CYS A 428 -5.37 -19.76 -20.42
C CYS A 428 -4.26 -20.68 -20.92
N SER A 429 -4.32 -21.98 -20.69
CA SER A 429 -3.40 -22.94 -21.31
C SER A 429 -4.18 -23.92 -22.18
N ASP A 430 -3.79 -24.00 -23.44
CA ASP A 430 -4.18 -24.89 -24.53
C ASP A 430 -5.28 -24.39 -25.48
N SER A 431 -4.82 -23.73 -26.50
CA SER A 431 -5.14 -24.02 -27.91
C SER A 431 -4.15 -23.28 -28.82
N ASP A 432 -3.37 -24.10 -29.51
CA ASP A 432 -2.48 -23.89 -30.67
C ASP A 432 -2.08 -22.47 -31.10
#